data_a4ead23afbfb46670f22cfcb76611823
#
_entry.id   a4ead23afbfb46670f22cfcb76611823
#
_cell.length_a   1.000
_cell.length_b   1.000
_cell.length_c   1.000
_cell.angle_alpha   90.00
_cell.angle_beta   90.00
_cell.angle_gamma   90.00
#
_symmetry.space_group_name_H-M   'P 1'
#
loop_
_entity.id
_entity.type
_entity.pdbx_description
1 polymer ?
#
loop_
_entity_poly.entity_id
_entity_poly.type
_entity_poly.pdbx_seq_one_letter_code
_entity_poly.pdbx_strand_id
1 'polypeptide(L)'
;DTVSVILATGGKRSAPNIPGIREFEGKGVSYCAICDAFFYRNRDVAVIGNSDFALHEAEELRNVTSSVTIYTNGREPEFSREHPIAVNTMKIQAIEGGDTVSGIRMEHDVASMENEDRESFYPADGVFVALGTAGSTEIARQMGAELTDKGNVRVNSEMETTIPGLFAAGDCTGGLLQVSKAVYEGSMAGINAGKYVRQRKKAAD
;
A
#
# COMPACT_ATOMS: atom_id res chain seq x y z
N ASP A 1 -22.30 -24.27 3.12
CA ASP A 1 -21.03 -24.96 2.88
C ASP A 1 -20.53 -24.64 1.48
N THR A 2 -19.24 -24.46 1.31
CA THR A 2 -18.60 -24.26 0.00
C THR A 2 -17.47 -25.26 -0.20
N VAL A 3 -17.19 -25.62 -1.45
CA VAL A 3 -16.12 -26.58 -1.79
C VAL A 3 -14.81 -25.85 -2.10
N SER A 4 -14.89 -24.60 -2.54
CA SER A 4 -13.72 -23.77 -2.87
C SER A 4 -14.02 -22.30 -2.64
N VAL A 5 -12.98 -21.52 -2.29
CA VAL A 5 -13.01 -20.07 -2.08
C VAL A 5 -11.85 -19.42 -2.83
N ILE A 6 -12.09 -18.27 -3.43
CA ILE A 6 -11.05 -17.42 -4.02
C ILE A 6 -11.00 -16.10 -3.24
N LEU A 7 -9.85 -15.77 -2.65
CA LEU A 7 -9.58 -14.47 -2.04
C LEU A 7 -9.05 -13.53 -3.12
N ALA A 8 -9.86 -12.58 -3.55
CA ALA A 8 -9.51 -11.58 -4.55
C ALA A 8 -9.89 -10.17 -4.08
N THR A 9 -9.69 -9.91 -2.78
CA THR A 9 -10.17 -8.71 -2.10
C THR A 9 -9.18 -7.54 -2.18
N GLY A 10 -8.13 -7.69 -3.00
CA GLY A 10 -7.09 -6.66 -3.18
C GLY A 10 -6.25 -6.41 -1.95
N GLY A 11 -5.45 -5.35 -1.98
CA GLY A 11 -4.79 -4.79 -0.81
C GLY A 11 -5.73 -3.80 -0.11
N LYS A 12 -5.74 -3.76 1.20
CA LYS A 12 -6.48 -2.72 1.91
C LYS A 12 -5.70 -1.41 1.81
N ARG A 13 -6.09 -0.55 0.88
CA ARG A 13 -5.66 0.85 0.88
C ARG A 13 -6.48 1.56 1.97
N SER A 14 -5.87 1.86 3.10
CA SER A 14 -6.53 2.71 4.09
C SER A 14 -6.12 4.15 3.82
N ALA A 15 -7.06 4.98 3.37
CA ALA A 15 -6.86 6.41 3.41
C ALA A 15 -6.80 6.83 4.89
N PRO A 16 -5.72 7.48 5.35
CA PRO A 16 -5.66 7.97 6.71
C PRO A 16 -6.69 9.08 6.90
N ASN A 17 -7.19 9.23 8.12
CA ASN A 17 -8.08 10.34 8.45
C ASN A 17 -7.25 11.63 8.67
N ILE A 18 -6.60 12.09 7.60
CA ILE A 18 -5.84 13.34 7.56
C ILE A 18 -6.65 14.33 6.70
N PRO A 19 -6.95 15.53 7.21
CA PRO A 19 -7.59 16.59 6.42
C PRO A 19 -6.85 16.83 5.10
N GLY A 20 -7.58 17.03 4.00
CA GLY A 20 -7.02 17.24 2.67
C GLY A 20 -6.78 15.97 1.85
N ILE A 21 -6.57 14.79 2.45
CA ILE A 21 -6.30 13.55 1.69
C ILE A 21 -7.39 13.28 0.65
N ARG A 22 -8.67 13.30 1.05
CA ARG A 22 -9.80 13.02 0.14
C ARG A 22 -10.07 14.16 -0.82
N GLU A 23 -9.86 15.40 -0.39
CA GLU A 23 -10.08 16.60 -1.19
C GLU A 23 -9.15 16.68 -2.38
N PHE A 24 -7.87 16.30 -2.16
CA PHE A 24 -6.82 16.33 -3.17
C PHE A 24 -6.61 14.97 -3.86
N GLU A 25 -7.48 13.99 -3.65
CA GLU A 25 -7.42 12.70 -4.37
C GLU A 25 -7.56 12.93 -5.89
N GLY A 26 -6.54 12.51 -6.65
CA GLY A 26 -6.42 12.81 -8.08
C GLY A 26 -6.02 14.27 -8.41
N LYS A 27 -5.79 15.10 -7.38
CA LYS A 27 -5.31 16.49 -7.52
C LYS A 27 -3.99 16.71 -6.78
N GLY A 28 -3.15 15.71 -6.73
CA GLY A 28 -1.88 15.72 -6.03
C GLY A 28 -1.75 14.62 -4.98
N VAL A 29 -2.83 14.02 -4.52
CA VAL A 29 -2.80 12.81 -3.68
C VAL A 29 -2.97 11.58 -4.56
N SER A 30 -2.04 10.63 -4.44
CA SER A 30 -2.01 9.35 -5.15
C SER A 30 -1.82 8.18 -4.17
N TYR A 31 -2.14 6.96 -4.63
CA TYR A 31 -1.96 5.70 -3.90
C TYR A 31 -1.07 4.69 -4.66
N CYS A 32 -0.40 5.11 -5.73
CA CYS A 32 0.39 4.22 -6.57
C CYS A 32 1.56 4.98 -7.20
N ALA A 33 2.78 4.77 -6.70
CA ALA A 33 3.98 5.40 -7.27
C ALA A 33 4.20 4.99 -8.71
N ILE A 34 4.16 3.70 -9.03
CA ILE A 34 4.38 3.19 -10.40
C ILE A 34 3.37 3.77 -11.40
N CYS A 35 2.12 4.05 -10.96
CA CYS A 35 1.08 4.60 -11.83
C CYS A 35 1.33 6.08 -12.14
N ASP A 36 1.73 6.87 -11.15
CA ASP A 36 1.63 8.32 -11.19
C ASP A 36 2.99 9.05 -11.11
N ALA A 37 4.11 8.35 -10.81
CA ALA A 37 5.43 8.96 -10.66
C ALA A 37 5.82 9.87 -11.84
N PHE A 38 5.43 9.50 -13.06
CA PHE A 38 5.77 10.25 -14.27
C PHE A 38 5.22 11.68 -14.26
N PHE A 39 4.06 11.92 -13.65
CA PHE A 39 3.46 13.26 -13.52
C PHE A 39 4.22 14.16 -12.57
N TYR A 40 5.08 13.59 -11.71
CA TYR A 40 5.89 14.30 -10.71
C TYR A 40 7.38 14.35 -11.07
N ARG A 41 7.72 14.20 -12.35
CA ARG A 41 9.09 14.31 -12.82
C ARG A 41 9.70 15.66 -12.43
N ASN A 42 10.89 15.63 -11.80
CA ASN A 42 11.61 16.80 -11.31
C ASN A 42 10.80 17.66 -10.31
N ARG A 43 9.89 17.05 -9.55
CA ARG A 43 9.12 17.69 -8.50
C ARG A 43 9.45 17.07 -7.14
N ASP A 44 9.09 17.78 -6.08
CA ASP A 44 9.26 17.31 -4.71
C ASP A 44 8.00 16.58 -4.27
N VAL A 45 8.16 15.37 -3.74
CA VAL A 45 7.03 14.54 -3.35
C VAL A 45 7.18 13.99 -1.94
N ALA A 46 6.05 13.73 -1.31
CA ALA A 46 5.93 13.12 0.00
C ALA A 46 5.32 11.72 -0.11
N VAL A 47 5.80 10.80 0.73
CA VAL A 47 5.19 9.46 0.90
C VAL A 47 4.70 9.35 2.34
N ILE A 48 3.42 9.08 2.55
CA ILE A 48 2.85 8.86 3.89
C ILE A 48 2.81 7.38 4.18
N GLY A 49 3.60 6.94 5.18
CA GLY A 49 3.67 5.56 5.62
C GLY A 49 4.88 5.30 6.50
N ASN A 50 4.95 4.15 7.17
CA ASN A 50 6.04 3.83 8.10
C ASN A 50 6.62 2.43 7.93
N SER A 51 6.21 1.70 6.91
CA SER A 51 6.60 0.30 6.65
C SER A 51 7.45 0.15 5.38
N ASP A 52 7.96 -1.05 5.14
CA ASP A 52 8.68 -1.39 3.91
C ASP A 52 7.89 -1.09 2.62
N PHE A 53 6.56 -1.10 2.69
CA PHE A 53 5.74 -0.69 1.55
C PHE A 53 5.93 0.81 1.24
N ALA A 54 5.93 1.67 2.26
CA ALA A 54 6.22 3.09 2.07
C ALA A 54 7.63 3.33 1.56
N LEU A 55 8.61 2.56 2.06
CA LEU A 55 9.98 2.63 1.57
C LEU A 55 10.08 2.23 0.09
N HIS A 56 9.40 1.15 -0.32
CA HIS A 56 9.38 0.72 -1.72
C HIS A 56 8.76 1.78 -2.64
N GLU A 57 7.59 2.33 -2.29
CA GLU A 57 6.96 3.39 -3.07
C GLU A 57 7.87 4.65 -3.17
N ALA A 58 8.56 4.99 -2.10
CA ALA A 58 9.50 6.11 -2.09
C ALA A 58 10.74 5.86 -2.97
N GLU A 59 11.26 4.65 -3.03
CA GLU A 59 12.36 4.27 -3.91
C GLU A 59 11.97 4.35 -5.39
N GLU A 60 10.76 3.91 -5.76
CA GLU A 60 10.25 4.04 -7.12
C GLU A 60 10.14 5.51 -7.53
N LEU A 61 9.61 6.36 -6.66
CA LEU A 61 9.49 7.80 -6.91
C LEU A 61 10.85 8.49 -7.06
N ARG A 62 11.84 8.12 -6.24
CA ARG A 62 13.18 8.72 -6.24
C ARG A 62 13.88 8.67 -7.60
N ASN A 63 13.56 7.68 -8.42
CA ASN A 63 14.15 7.54 -9.76
C ASN A 63 13.66 8.59 -10.76
N VAL A 64 12.58 9.31 -10.43
CA VAL A 64 11.88 10.22 -11.37
C VAL A 64 11.75 11.63 -10.83
N THR A 65 11.61 11.79 -9.51
CA THR A 65 11.35 13.06 -8.83
C THR A 65 12.64 13.79 -8.40
N SER A 66 12.55 15.07 -8.04
CA SER A 66 13.69 15.83 -7.50
C SER A 66 14.05 15.41 -6.09
N SER A 67 13.04 15.26 -5.24
CA SER A 67 13.20 14.77 -3.88
C SER A 67 12.01 13.93 -3.43
N VAL A 68 12.27 13.01 -2.48
CA VAL A 68 11.25 12.20 -1.81
C VAL A 68 11.52 12.23 -0.32
N THR A 69 10.48 12.51 0.47
CA THR A 69 10.52 12.40 1.92
C THR A 69 9.39 11.48 2.40
N ILE A 70 9.71 10.55 3.29
CA ILE A 70 8.71 9.69 3.95
C ILE A 70 8.22 10.40 5.21
N TYR A 71 6.91 10.45 5.39
CA TYR A 71 6.23 11.00 6.56
C TYR A 71 5.50 9.89 7.30
N THR A 72 5.93 9.57 8.51
CA THR A 72 5.37 8.45 9.26
C THR A 72 4.09 8.79 10.04
N ASN A 73 3.71 10.07 10.04
CA ASN A 73 2.52 10.58 10.73
C ASN A 73 2.50 10.20 12.23
N GLY A 74 3.58 10.50 12.93
CA GLY A 74 3.70 10.25 14.37
C GLY A 74 3.96 8.80 14.75
N ARG A 75 4.24 7.91 13.78
CA ARG A 75 4.56 6.50 14.05
C ARG A 75 6.06 6.27 13.98
N GLU A 76 6.53 5.27 14.73
CA GLU A 76 7.91 4.81 14.56
C GLU A 76 8.10 4.18 13.17
N PRO A 77 9.24 4.44 12.52
CA PRO A 77 9.60 3.77 11.27
C PRO A 77 9.81 2.27 11.47
N GLU A 78 9.19 1.45 10.61
CA GLU A 78 9.29 -0.02 10.62
C GLU A 78 9.92 -0.50 9.31
N PHE A 79 11.15 -0.02 9.01
CA PHE A 79 11.88 -0.42 7.80
C PHE A 79 12.82 -1.58 8.11
N SER A 80 12.78 -2.63 7.28
CA SER A 80 13.62 -3.83 7.45
C SER A 80 15.08 -3.62 7.05
N ARG A 81 15.42 -2.47 6.45
CA ARG A 81 16.77 -2.15 5.95
C ARG A 81 17.08 -0.66 6.03
N GLU A 82 18.37 -0.34 6.03
CA GLU A 82 18.85 1.04 5.90
C GLU A 82 18.55 1.60 4.49
N HIS A 83 18.31 2.90 4.41
CA HIS A 83 18.01 3.60 3.16
C HIS A 83 18.43 5.09 3.24
N PRO A 84 18.74 5.73 2.10
CA PRO A 84 19.14 7.14 2.06
C PRO A 84 17.97 8.13 1.93
N ILE A 85 16.72 7.70 2.06
CA ILE A 85 15.54 8.55 1.92
C ILE A 85 15.29 9.27 3.23
N ALA A 86 15.00 10.58 3.16
CA ALA A 86 14.67 11.38 4.33
C ALA A 86 13.36 10.91 4.98
N VAL A 87 13.34 10.86 6.32
CA VAL A 87 12.16 10.47 7.10
C VAL A 87 11.80 11.57 8.08
N ASN A 88 10.53 11.97 8.06
CA ASN A 88 9.94 12.88 9.03
C ASN A 88 8.92 12.12 9.87
N THR A 89 9.14 12.09 11.18
CA THR A 89 8.29 11.34 12.13
C THR A 89 7.21 12.18 12.80
N MET A 90 7.15 13.48 12.50
CA MET A 90 6.14 14.37 13.06
C MET A 90 4.73 13.94 12.63
N LYS A 91 3.74 14.28 13.45
CA LYS A 91 2.35 14.02 13.13
C LYS A 91 1.82 15.03 12.11
N ILE A 92 1.09 14.54 11.12
CA ILE A 92 0.52 15.36 10.06
C ILE A 92 -0.80 15.96 10.56
N GLN A 93 -0.92 17.28 10.46
CA GLN A 93 -2.14 18.02 10.73
C GLN A 93 -3.07 18.04 9.51
N ALA A 94 -2.54 18.34 8.32
CA ALA A 94 -3.30 18.44 7.09
C ALA A 94 -2.42 18.31 5.85
N ILE A 95 -3.03 17.94 4.72
CA ILE A 95 -2.51 18.19 3.38
C ILE A 95 -3.16 19.48 2.89
N GLU A 96 -2.34 20.40 2.38
CA GLU A 96 -2.81 21.72 1.97
C GLU A 96 -2.52 21.98 0.49
N GLY A 97 -3.32 22.86 -0.10
CA GLY A 97 -3.18 23.29 -1.49
C GLY A 97 -4.29 24.23 -1.93
N GLY A 98 -4.25 24.61 -3.19
CA GLY A 98 -5.31 25.33 -3.89
C GLY A 98 -6.10 24.37 -4.78
N ASP A 99 -5.89 24.46 -6.11
CA ASP A 99 -6.48 23.49 -7.06
C ASP A 99 -5.80 22.12 -6.98
N THR A 100 -4.52 22.09 -6.56
CA THR A 100 -3.72 20.88 -6.37
C THR A 100 -2.97 20.98 -5.04
N VAL A 101 -2.38 19.88 -4.58
CA VAL A 101 -1.50 19.83 -3.40
C VAL A 101 -0.37 20.84 -3.54
N SER A 102 -0.05 21.55 -2.47
CA SER A 102 1.12 22.41 -2.32
C SER A 102 2.06 22.01 -1.19
N GLY A 103 1.60 21.17 -0.26
CA GLY A 103 2.44 20.68 0.82
C GLY A 103 1.70 20.03 1.97
N ILE A 104 2.46 19.74 3.01
CA ILE A 104 2.01 19.06 4.23
C ILE A 104 2.19 20.00 5.42
N ARG A 105 1.14 20.18 6.21
CA ARG A 105 1.20 20.85 7.50
C ARG A 105 1.37 19.83 8.61
N MET A 106 2.33 20.08 9.50
CA MET A 106 2.58 19.23 10.67
C MET A 106 1.94 19.80 11.93
N GLU A 107 1.58 18.93 12.88
CA GLU A 107 1.18 19.37 14.22
C GLU A 107 2.39 20.03 14.92
N HIS A 108 2.14 21.14 15.61
CA HIS A 108 3.13 21.74 16.51
C HIS A 108 3.31 20.84 17.74
N ASP A 109 4.53 20.50 18.06
CA ASP A 109 4.84 19.92 19.36
C ASP A 109 4.84 21.02 20.41
N VAL A 110 3.76 21.10 21.19
CA VAL A 110 3.57 22.10 22.25
C VAL A 110 4.65 22.00 23.36
N ALA A 111 5.34 20.83 23.42
CA ALA A 111 6.41 20.60 24.41
C ALA A 111 7.76 21.24 24.03
N SER A 112 7.93 21.70 22.79
CA SER A 112 9.19 22.30 22.28
C SER A 112 9.08 23.80 22.08
N MET A 113 8.43 24.55 22.96
CA MET A 113 8.17 25.99 22.88
C MET A 113 9.40 26.91 22.91
N GLU A 114 10.62 26.39 22.77
CA GLU A 114 11.82 27.24 22.73
C GLU A 114 12.23 27.72 21.35
N ASN A 115 11.53 27.32 20.27
CA ASN A 115 11.79 27.82 18.90
C ASN A 115 10.48 28.08 18.16
N GLU A 116 9.99 29.30 18.21
CA GLU A 116 8.81 29.81 17.48
C GLU A 116 8.94 29.77 15.94
N ASP A 117 10.10 29.42 15.37
CA ASP A 117 10.43 29.47 13.94
C ASP A 117 10.51 28.08 13.25
N ARG A 118 10.05 26.98 13.86
CA ARG A 118 10.03 25.72 13.11
C ARG A 118 8.87 25.75 12.10
N GLU A 119 9.25 25.84 10.83
CA GLU A 119 8.30 25.68 9.72
C GLU A 119 7.44 24.44 9.95
N SER A 120 6.15 24.67 10.19
CA SER A 120 5.16 23.59 10.31
C SER A 120 4.63 23.17 8.94
N PHE A 121 5.05 23.83 7.86
CA PHE A 121 4.65 23.55 6.50
C PHE A 121 5.84 23.09 5.66
N TYR A 122 5.67 21.92 5.04
CA TYR A 122 6.64 21.27 4.17
C TYR A 122 6.11 21.25 2.74
N PRO A 123 6.71 22.01 1.81
CA PRO A 123 6.29 22.02 0.41
C PRO A 123 6.38 20.63 -0.22
N ALA A 124 5.37 20.26 -1.01
CA ALA A 124 5.37 19.06 -1.82
C ALA A 124 4.36 19.23 -2.96
N ASP A 125 4.76 18.86 -4.18
CA ASP A 125 3.89 18.91 -5.36
C ASP A 125 2.94 17.72 -5.42
N GLY A 126 3.25 16.64 -4.69
CA GLY A 126 2.44 15.45 -4.62
C GLY A 126 2.63 14.67 -3.32
N VAL A 127 1.57 13.97 -2.92
CA VAL A 127 1.53 13.13 -1.72
C VAL A 127 1.10 11.72 -2.11
N PHE A 128 1.94 10.74 -1.83
CA PHE A 128 1.68 9.33 -2.09
C PHE A 128 1.33 8.62 -0.78
N VAL A 129 0.14 8.05 -0.70
CA VAL A 129 -0.33 7.37 0.51
C VAL A 129 0.01 5.90 0.43
N ALA A 130 0.99 5.47 1.21
CA ALA A 130 1.51 4.11 1.27
C ALA A 130 1.24 3.49 2.65
N LEU A 131 -0.05 3.41 3.01
CA LEU A 131 -0.51 2.86 4.29
C LEU A 131 -1.22 1.52 4.10
N GLY A 132 -0.78 0.53 4.86
CA GLY A 132 -1.51 -0.69 5.19
C GLY A 132 -1.47 -1.82 4.17
N THR A 133 -1.41 -3.03 4.73
CA THR A 133 -1.57 -4.32 4.03
C THR A 133 -2.64 -5.22 4.67
N ALA A 134 -3.38 -4.77 5.67
CA ALA A 134 -4.25 -5.63 6.47
C ALA A 134 -5.69 -5.66 5.97
N GLY A 135 -6.04 -6.63 5.14
CA GLY A 135 -7.43 -6.90 4.72
C GLY A 135 -7.59 -8.38 4.36
N SER A 136 -7.15 -8.74 3.17
CA SER A 136 -7.24 -10.12 2.64
C SER A 136 -6.33 -11.08 3.35
N THR A 137 -5.15 -10.62 3.77
CA THR A 137 -4.15 -11.43 4.48
C THR A 137 -4.63 -11.84 5.86
N GLU A 138 -5.41 -11.00 6.55
CA GLU A 138 -5.97 -11.36 7.83
C GLU A 138 -6.99 -12.51 7.72
N ILE A 139 -7.85 -12.45 6.70
CA ILE A 139 -8.80 -13.56 6.42
C ILE A 139 -8.04 -14.85 6.11
N ALA A 140 -7.02 -14.78 5.23
CA ALA A 140 -6.20 -15.93 4.89
C ALA A 140 -5.51 -16.53 6.12
N ARG A 141 -4.95 -15.67 7.00
CA ARG A 141 -4.30 -16.08 8.23
C ARG A 141 -5.27 -16.74 9.21
N GLN A 142 -6.47 -16.20 9.39
CA GLN A 142 -7.52 -16.80 10.24
C GLN A 142 -7.97 -18.17 9.73
N MET A 143 -7.93 -18.36 8.39
CA MET A 143 -8.19 -19.66 7.77
C MET A 143 -7.01 -20.63 7.86
N GLY A 144 -5.85 -20.20 8.38
CA GLY A 144 -4.64 -21.00 8.52
C GLY A 144 -3.75 -21.06 7.28
N ALA A 145 -3.98 -20.21 6.27
CA ALA A 145 -3.12 -20.14 5.11
C ALA A 145 -1.78 -19.47 5.45
N GLU A 146 -0.70 -19.97 4.88
CA GLU A 146 0.63 -19.36 5.05
C GLU A 146 0.71 -18.00 4.37
N LEU A 147 1.45 -17.10 5.00
CA LEU A 147 1.84 -15.82 4.44
C LEU A 147 3.30 -15.83 4.04
N THR A 148 3.68 -14.97 3.11
CA THR A 148 5.08 -14.67 2.81
C THR A 148 5.69 -13.82 3.91
N ASP A 149 7.03 -13.66 3.93
CA ASP A 149 7.74 -12.80 4.88
C ASP A 149 7.30 -11.32 4.79
N LYS A 150 6.72 -10.92 3.64
CA LYS A 150 6.13 -9.59 3.41
C LYS A 150 4.66 -9.49 3.81
N GLY A 151 4.09 -10.53 4.42
CA GLY A 151 2.70 -10.56 4.89
C GLY A 151 1.65 -10.77 3.80
N ASN A 152 2.03 -11.15 2.57
CA ASN A 152 1.10 -11.46 1.49
C ASN A 152 0.65 -12.93 1.55
N VAL A 153 -0.50 -13.26 0.98
CA VAL A 153 -0.96 -14.66 0.90
C VAL A 153 -0.01 -15.46 0.02
N ARG A 154 0.58 -16.54 0.58
CA ARG A 154 1.45 -17.45 -0.18
C ARG A 154 0.60 -18.30 -1.12
N VAL A 155 0.95 -18.25 -2.40
CA VAL A 155 0.32 -19.08 -3.44
C VAL A 155 1.39 -19.75 -4.32
N ASN A 156 1.01 -20.85 -4.96
CA ASN A 156 1.81 -21.48 -6.01
C ASN A 156 1.48 -20.88 -7.40
N SER A 157 2.09 -21.40 -8.45
CA SER A 157 1.85 -20.95 -9.84
C SER A 157 0.40 -21.16 -10.32
N GLU A 158 -0.39 -21.99 -9.65
CA GLU A 158 -1.80 -22.26 -9.93
C GLU A 158 -2.75 -21.44 -9.05
N MET A 159 -2.19 -20.47 -8.30
CA MET A 159 -2.90 -19.60 -7.36
C MET A 159 -3.54 -20.36 -6.17
N GLU A 160 -3.07 -21.57 -5.87
CA GLU A 160 -3.48 -22.31 -4.69
C GLU A 160 -2.72 -21.82 -3.46
N THR A 161 -3.41 -21.64 -2.34
CA THR A 161 -2.81 -21.43 -1.03
C THR A 161 -2.36 -22.76 -0.42
N THR A 162 -1.80 -22.71 0.79
CA THR A 162 -1.47 -23.92 1.56
C THR A 162 -2.71 -24.67 2.07
N ILE A 163 -3.89 -24.09 1.96
CA ILE A 163 -5.17 -24.69 2.37
C ILE A 163 -5.89 -25.28 1.14
N PRO A 164 -6.16 -26.59 1.12
CA PRO A 164 -6.84 -27.22 -0.01
C PRO A 164 -8.20 -26.59 -0.31
N GLY A 165 -8.41 -26.15 -1.56
CA GLY A 165 -9.63 -25.49 -2.01
C GLY A 165 -9.68 -23.98 -1.75
N LEU A 166 -8.68 -23.42 -1.09
CA LEU A 166 -8.52 -21.98 -0.93
C LEU A 166 -7.50 -21.45 -1.93
N PHE A 167 -7.92 -20.48 -2.74
CA PHE A 167 -7.12 -19.80 -3.75
C PHE A 167 -6.99 -18.31 -3.39
N ALA A 168 -5.94 -17.65 -3.89
CA ALA A 168 -5.82 -16.20 -3.75
C ALA A 168 -5.27 -15.59 -5.04
N ALA A 169 -5.68 -14.35 -5.36
CA ALA A 169 -5.30 -13.66 -6.58
C ALA A 169 -5.31 -12.14 -6.42
N GLY A 170 -4.49 -11.44 -7.19
CA GLY A 170 -4.39 -9.99 -7.21
C GLY A 170 -3.48 -9.45 -6.11
N ASP A 171 -3.71 -8.23 -5.66
CA ASP A 171 -2.79 -7.52 -4.75
C ASP A 171 -2.53 -8.26 -3.43
N CYS A 172 -3.46 -9.10 -2.97
CA CYS A 172 -3.28 -9.88 -1.74
C CYS A 172 -2.17 -10.94 -1.82
N THR A 173 -1.72 -11.32 -3.02
CA THR A 173 -0.60 -12.24 -3.22
C THR A 173 0.76 -11.52 -3.30
N GLY A 174 0.75 -10.17 -3.31
CA GLY A 174 1.95 -9.35 -3.43
C GLY A 174 2.51 -9.27 -4.86
N GLY A 175 3.78 -8.92 -4.99
CA GLY A 175 4.42 -8.71 -6.30
C GLY A 175 3.99 -7.41 -6.98
N LEU A 176 3.86 -7.41 -8.30
CA LEU A 176 3.44 -6.25 -9.07
C LEU A 176 1.97 -5.91 -8.81
N LEU A 177 1.69 -4.76 -8.19
CA LEU A 177 0.34 -4.31 -7.85
C LEU A 177 -0.33 -3.60 -9.03
N GLN A 178 -0.66 -4.36 -10.08
CA GLN A 178 -1.23 -3.85 -11.33
C GLN A 178 -2.45 -4.67 -11.77
N VAL A 179 -3.37 -4.02 -12.49
CA VAL A 179 -4.59 -4.64 -13.01
C VAL A 179 -4.27 -5.84 -13.92
N SER A 180 -3.24 -5.75 -14.75
CA SER A 180 -2.81 -6.85 -15.64
C SER A 180 -2.45 -8.12 -14.87
N LYS A 181 -1.72 -7.99 -13.73
CA LYS A 181 -1.42 -9.11 -12.84
C LYS A 181 -2.69 -9.66 -12.19
N ALA A 182 -3.54 -8.78 -11.66
CA ALA A 182 -4.79 -9.19 -10.99
C ALA A 182 -5.71 -9.94 -11.95
N VAL A 183 -5.80 -9.54 -13.21
CA VAL A 183 -6.57 -10.22 -14.27
C VAL A 183 -5.98 -11.61 -14.56
N TYR A 184 -4.66 -11.70 -14.74
CA TYR A 184 -3.98 -12.98 -14.98
C TYR A 184 -4.20 -13.95 -13.81
N GLU A 185 -3.88 -13.52 -12.59
CA GLU A 185 -4.00 -14.37 -11.39
C GLU A 185 -5.45 -14.75 -11.10
N GLY A 186 -6.39 -13.81 -11.28
CA GLY A 186 -7.83 -14.09 -11.14
C GLY A 186 -8.32 -15.15 -12.12
N SER A 187 -7.84 -15.10 -13.37
CA SER A 187 -8.15 -16.11 -14.39
C SER A 187 -7.59 -17.48 -14.00
N MET A 188 -6.33 -17.53 -13.54
CA MET A 188 -5.70 -18.76 -13.07
C MET A 188 -6.41 -19.36 -11.86
N ALA A 189 -6.71 -18.53 -10.85
CA ALA A 189 -7.45 -18.96 -9.67
C ALA A 189 -8.84 -19.51 -10.03
N GLY A 190 -9.57 -18.84 -10.91
CA GLY A 190 -10.89 -19.27 -11.34
C GLY A 190 -10.88 -20.62 -12.06
N ILE A 191 -9.95 -20.82 -13.00
CA ILE A 191 -9.78 -22.07 -13.73
C ILE A 191 -9.45 -23.21 -12.77
N ASN A 192 -8.50 -23.00 -11.86
CA ASN A 192 -8.00 -24.04 -10.96
C ASN A 192 -8.99 -24.35 -9.82
N ALA A 193 -9.68 -23.35 -9.28
CA ALA A 193 -10.80 -23.58 -8.36
C ALA A 193 -11.90 -24.43 -9.01
N GLY A 194 -12.24 -24.15 -10.27
CA GLY A 194 -13.20 -24.98 -11.04
C GLY A 194 -12.73 -26.43 -11.27
N LYS A 195 -11.42 -26.65 -11.52
CA LYS A 195 -10.85 -28.00 -11.59
C LYS A 195 -10.97 -28.74 -10.24
N TYR A 196 -10.59 -28.06 -9.15
CA TYR A 196 -10.65 -28.56 -7.79
C TYR A 196 -12.09 -29.02 -7.43
N VAL A 197 -13.09 -28.18 -7.69
CA VAL A 197 -14.52 -28.55 -7.44
C VAL A 197 -14.95 -29.79 -8.23
N ARG A 198 -14.55 -29.88 -9.52
CA ARG A 198 -14.90 -31.07 -10.34
C ARG A 198 -14.26 -32.35 -9.83
N GLN A 199 -13.00 -32.28 -9.37
CA GLN A 199 -12.30 -33.43 -8.79
C GLN A 199 -12.96 -33.89 -7.49
N ARG A 200 -13.35 -32.95 -6.62
CA ARG A 200 -14.04 -33.25 -5.36
C ARG A 200 -15.41 -33.88 -5.55
N LYS A 201 -16.18 -33.44 -6.55
CA LYS A 201 -17.47 -34.06 -6.89
C LYS A 201 -17.28 -35.49 -7.34
N LYS A 202 -16.31 -35.75 -8.23
CA LYS A 202 -16.04 -37.14 -8.71
C LYS A 202 -15.53 -38.10 -7.62
N ALA A 203 -14.97 -37.58 -6.54
CA ALA A 203 -14.48 -38.39 -5.42
C ALA A 203 -15.59 -38.64 -4.37
N ALA A 204 -16.72 -37.97 -4.48
CA ALA A 204 -17.90 -38.14 -3.59
C ALA A 204 -19.01 -39.01 -4.20
N ASP A 205 -18.94 -39.26 -5.52
CA ASP A 205 -19.77 -40.23 -6.28
C ASP A 205 -19.09 -41.59 -6.29
#